data_d2fa7b026f6f20c5df50a5faa5a16c9a
#
_entry.id   d2fa7b026f6f20c5df50a5faa5a16c9a
#
_cell.length_a   1.000
_cell.length_b   1.000
_cell.length_c   1.000
_cell.angle_alpha   90.00
_cell.angle_beta   90.00
_cell.angle_gamma   90.00
#
_symmetry.space_group_name_H-M   'P 1'
#
loop_
_entity.id
_entity.type
_entity.pdbx_description
1 polymer ?
#
loop_
_entity_poly.entity_id
_entity_poly.type
_entity_poly.pdbx_seq_one_letter_code
_entity_poly.pdbx_strand_id
1 'polypeptide(L)'
;MSAPAPRVQNRGLLFILATFLALALVYNVALPIFEAPDEASHFRYAHYLASERRLPDLKRDLPSHEVTQPLLYYVAVALVISPFDRSNLGQLLLLNPDWFDQALNRGYTGVRGQHIHTAAEDWPYQGAVWAVRAARLLSSLL
;
A
#
# COMPACT_ATOMS: atom_id res chain seq x y z
N MET A 1 -21.14 -48.28 12.75
CA MET A 1 -20.43 -47.29 13.63
C MET A 1 -19.29 -46.71 12.81
N SER A 2 -19.45 -45.48 12.34
CA SER A 2 -18.38 -44.76 11.61
C SER A 2 -17.35 -44.22 12.59
N ALA A 3 -16.08 -44.55 12.39
CA ALA A 3 -14.99 -44.00 13.18
C ALA A 3 -14.93 -42.46 12.99
N PRO A 4 -14.73 -41.66 14.04
CA PRO A 4 -14.59 -40.22 13.89
C PRO A 4 -13.34 -39.93 13.06
N ALA A 5 -13.49 -39.02 12.08
CA ALA A 5 -12.37 -38.57 11.27
C ALA A 5 -11.23 -37.97 12.15
N PRO A 6 -9.97 -38.25 11.82
CA PRO A 6 -8.86 -37.73 12.63
C PRO A 6 -8.89 -36.18 12.63
N ARG A 7 -8.92 -35.59 13.82
CA ARG A 7 -8.76 -34.15 13.99
C ARG A 7 -7.31 -33.82 13.61
N VAL A 8 -7.13 -33.32 12.39
CA VAL A 8 -5.84 -32.75 11.98
C VAL A 8 -5.53 -31.62 12.95
N GLN A 9 -4.43 -31.78 13.69
CA GLN A 9 -3.97 -30.71 14.59
C GLN A 9 -3.34 -29.61 13.72
N ASN A 10 -4.10 -28.55 13.43
CA ASN A 10 -3.68 -27.43 12.59
C ASN A 10 -2.71 -26.47 13.31
N ARG A 11 -2.01 -26.92 14.36
CA ARG A 11 -1.08 -26.09 15.15
C ARG A 11 0.05 -25.52 14.30
N GLY A 12 0.58 -26.32 13.37
CA GLY A 12 1.62 -25.85 12.44
C GLY A 12 1.09 -24.77 11.50
N LEU A 13 -0.11 -24.95 10.95
CA LEU A 13 -0.76 -23.95 10.10
C LEU A 13 -1.03 -22.65 10.89
N LEU A 14 -1.57 -22.75 12.09
CA LEU A 14 -1.82 -21.58 12.94
C LEU A 14 -0.54 -20.83 13.27
N PHE A 15 0.56 -21.54 13.54
CA PHE A 15 1.86 -20.92 13.79
C PHE A 15 2.35 -20.18 12.54
N ILE A 16 2.27 -20.77 11.35
CA ILE A 16 2.66 -20.13 10.09
C ILE A 16 1.84 -18.87 9.85
N LEU A 17 0.50 -18.95 9.98
CA LEU A 17 -0.40 -17.82 9.79
C LEU A 17 -0.11 -16.69 10.80
N ALA A 18 0.08 -17.05 12.07
CA ALA A 18 0.41 -16.05 13.10
C ALA A 18 1.75 -15.35 12.82
N THR A 19 2.77 -16.11 12.41
CA THR A 19 4.08 -15.55 12.03
C THR A 19 3.94 -14.64 10.80
N PHE A 20 3.21 -15.06 9.78
CA PHE A 20 2.96 -14.24 8.59
C PHE A 20 2.27 -12.93 8.95
N LEU A 21 1.18 -12.98 9.74
CA LEU A 21 0.46 -11.76 10.14
C LEU A 21 1.33 -10.85 11.01
N ALA A 22 2.12 -11.41 11.92
CA ALA A 22 3.05 -10.61 12.73
C ALA A 22 4.07 -9.89 11.86
N LEU A 23 4.68 -10.58 10.89
CA LEU A 23 5.61 -9.97 9.93
C LEU A 23 4.92 -8.92 9.05
N ALA A 24 3.72 -9.19 8.55
CA ALA A 24 2.95 -8.24 7.76
C ALA A 24 2.63 -6.94 8.55
N LEU A 25 2.29 -7.05 9.83
CA LEU A 25 2.09 -5.90 10.71
C LEU A 25 3.38 -5.11 10.94
N VAL A 26 4.50 -5.81 11.19
CA VAL A 26 5.82 -5.16 11.33
C VAL A 26 6.17 -4.41 10.05
N TYR A 27 6.04 -5.04 8.88
CA TYR A 27 6.29 -4.40 7.59
C TYR A 27 5.40 -3.19 7.34
N ASN A 28 4.11 -3.31 7.67
CA ASN A 28 3.16 -2.21 7.52
C ASN A 28 3.60 -0.96 8.29
N VAL A 29 4.16 -1.13 9.50
CA VAL A 29 4.60 -0.01 10.34
C VAL A 29 6.02 0.44 10.03
N ALA A 30 6.95 -0.50 9.80
CA ALA A 30 8.38 -0.20 9.63
C ALA A 30 8.71 0.38 8.25
N LEU A 31 7.96 -0.01 7.20
CA LEU A 31 8.23 0.49 5.86
C LEU A 31 7.64 1.90 5.71
N PRO A 32 8.45 2.92 5.34
CA PRO A 32 7.95 4.26 5.08
C PRO A 32 6.86 4.26 3.99
N ILE A 33 6.04 5.29 3.97
CA ILE A 33 4.92 5.39 3.03
C ILE A 33 5.47 5.54 1.59
N PHE A 34 4.93 4.73 0.67
CA PHE A 34 5.29 4.72 -0.76
C PHE A 34 6.73 4.31 -1.11
N GLU A 35 7.44 3.67 -0.18
CA GLU A 35 8.77 3.10 -0.48
C GLU A 35 8.72 1.64 -0.95
N ALA A 36 7.57 0.97 -0.88
CA ALA A 36 7.39 -0.31 -1.54
C ALA A 36 7.32 -0.11 -3.07
N PRO A 37 7.88 -1.03 -3.87
CA PRO A 37 7.80 -0.94 -5.33
C PRO A 37 6.37 -0.73 -5.82
N ASP A 38 6.18 0.27 -6.69
CA ASP A 38 4.92 0.62 -7.34
C ASP A 38 3.73 0.96 -6.42
N GLU A 39 3.94 0.97 -5.09
CA GLU A 39 2.89 1.23 -4.10
C GLU A 39 2.18 2.57 -4.35
N ALA A 40 2.93 3.62 -4.65
CA ALA A 40 2.39 4.93 -4.94
C ALA A 40 1.43 4.90 -6.14
N SER A 41 1.80 4.20 -7.20
CA SER A 41 0.98 4.05 -8.42
C SER A 41 -0.30 3.27 -8.15
N HIS A 42 -0.19 2.13 -7.47
CA HIS A 42 -1.33 1.32 -7.05
C HIS A 42 -2.28 2.09 -6.14
N PHE A 43 -1.75 2.81 -5.16
CA PHE A 43 -2.55 3.61 -4.24
C PHE A 43 -3.26 4.76 -4.97
N ARG A 44 -2.59 5.45 -5.91
CA ARG A 44 -3.21 6.52 -6.72
C ARG A 44 -4.40 6.01 -7.52
N TYR A 45 -4.33 4.82 -8.08
CA TYR A 45 -5.46 4.24 -8.79
C TYR A 45 -6.64 3.96 -7.86
N ALA A 46 -6.40 3.32 -6.70
CA ALA A 46 -7.43 3.09 -5.70
C ALA A 46 -8.01 4.41 -5.16
N HIS A 47 -7.17 5.42 -4.92
CA HIS A 47 -7.58 6.76 -4.51
C HIS A 47 -8.49 7.42 -5.54
N TYR A 48 -8.15 7.31 -6.83
CA TYR A 48 -9.01 7.81 -7.92
C TYR A 48 -10.39 7.18 -7.87
N LEU A 49 -10.47 5.85 -7.77
CA LEU A 49 -11.75 5.14 -7.67
C LEU A 49 -12.55 5.55 -6.43
N ALA A 50 -11.89 5.75 -5.28
CA ALA A 50 -12.53 6.20 -4.05
C ALA A 50 -13.09 7.62 -4.13
N SER A 51 -12.43 8.51 -4.88
CA SER A 51 -12.77 9.93 -5.01
C SER A 51 -13.77 10.18 -6.12
N GLU A 52 -13.51 9.66 -7.31
CA GLU A 52 -14.31 9.91 -8.51
C GLU A 52 -15.51 8.97 -8.65
N ARG A 53 -15.48 7.81 -7.98
CA ARG A 53 -16.53 6.78 -8.04
C ARG A 53 -16.91 6.34 -9.45
N ARG A 54 -15.95 6.41 -10.38
CA ARG A 54 -16.07 5.99 -11.77
C ARG A 54 -14.76 5.35 -12.25
N LEU A 55 -14.83 4.62 -13.34
CA LEU A 55 -13.62 4.11 -13.99
C LEU A 55 -12.86 5.26 -14.66
N PRO A 56 -11.53 5.25 -14.62
CA PRO A 56 -10.73 6.26 -15.29
C PRO A 56 -10.81 6.12 -16.82
N ASP A 57 -10.81 7.23 -17.49
CA ASP A 57 -10.54 7.28 -18.92
C ASP A 57 -9.03 7.14 -19.13
N LEU A 58 -8.63 6.04 -19.78
CA LEU A 58 -7.22 5.70 -20.01
C LEU A 58 -6.41 6.80 -20.73
N LYS A 59 -7.11 7.69 -21.46
CA LYS A 59 -6.48 8.77 -22.22
C LYS A 59 -6.35 10.07 -21.43
N ARG A 60 -7.15 10.24 -20.38
CA ARG A 60 -7.32 11.55 -19.73
C ARG A 60 -6.97 11.56 -18.24
N ASP A 61 -7.34 10.51 -17.52
CA ASP A 61 -7.39 10.59 -16.07
C ASP A 61 -6.10 10.09 -15.38
N LEU A 62 -5.55 8.97 -15.85
CA LEU A 62 -4.37 8.35 -15.25
C LEU A 62 -3.44 7.80 -16.34
N PRO A 63 -2.32 8.43 -16.60
CA PRO A 63 -1.31 7.90 -17.53
C PRO A 63 -0.46 6.81 -16.85
N SER A 64 -1.10 5.84 -16.22
CA SER A 64 -0.45 4.78 -15.44
C SER A 64 -0.88 3.42 -15.98
N HIS A 65 0.08 2.48 -16.02
CA HIS A 65 -0.19 1.11 -16.49
C HIS A 65 -1.05 0.30 -15.52
N GLU A 66 -1.18 0.73 -14.24
CA GLU A 66 -2.01 0.06 -13.23
C GLU A 66 -3.49 0.03 -13.59
N VAL A 67 -3.98 0.95 -14.43
CA VAL A 67 -5.38 0.94 -14.90
C VAL A 67 -5.73 -0.28 -15.76
N THR A 68 -4.73 -1.01 -16.25
CA THR A 68 -4.92 -2.28 -16.99
C THR A 68 -4.93 -3.50 -16.07
N GLN A 69 -4.65 -3.33 -14.79
CA GLN A 69 -4.65 -4.39 -13.79
C GLN A 69 -6.07 -4.81 -13.38
N PRO A 70 -6.25 -6.00 -12.78
CA PRO A 70 -7.56 -6.47 -12.35
C PRO A 70 -8.28 -5.49 -11.42
N LEU A 71 -9.42 -4.97 -11.85
CA LEU A 71 -10.15 -3.89 -11.19
C LEU A 71 -10.62 -4.24 -9.77
N LEU A 72 -10.98 -5.50 -9.52
CA LEU A 72 -11.65 -5.92 -8.28
C LEU A 72 -10.80 -5.59 -7.03
N TYR A 73 -9.49 -5.80 -7.12
CA TYR A 73 -8.57 -5.45 -6.04
C TYR A 73 -8.64 -3.95 -5.71
N TYR A 74 -8.57 -3.09 -6.73
CA TYR A 74 -8.58 -1.63 -6.52
C TYR A 74 -9.92 -1.11 -6.01
N VAL A 75 -11.03 -1.74 -6.40
CA VAL A 75 -12.36 -1.43 -5.83
C VAL A 75 -12.40 -1.80 -4.35
N ALA A 76 -11.87 -2.97 -3.96
CA ALA A 76 -11.77 -3.35 -2.56
C ALA A 76 -10.91 -2.37 -1.76
N VAL A 77 -9.73 -1.98 -2.27
CA VAL A 77 -8.88 -0.96 -1.65
C VAL A 77 -9.61 0.38 -1.57
N ALA A 78 -10.27 0.83 -2.64
CA ALA A 78 -11.02 2.08 -2.69
C ALA A 78 -12.10 2.14 -1.60
N LEU A 79 -12.83 1.05 -1.39
CA LEU A 79 -13.84 0.96 -0.33
C LEU A 79 -13.20 1.08 1.05
N VAL A 80 -12.08 0.40 1.28
CA VAL A 80 -11.37 0.44 2.57
C VAL A 80 -10.81 1.83 2.87
N ILE A 81 -10.26 2.53 1.88
CA ILE A 81 -9.65 3.85 2.09
C ILE A 81 -10.67 5.00 2.07
N SER A 82 -11.90 4.76 1.59
CA SER A 82 -12.95 5.79 1.47
C SER A 82 -13.24 6.58 2.75
N PRO A 83 -13.27 5.95 3.95
CA PRO A 83 -13.60 6.66 5.19
C PRO A 83 -12.49 7.60 5.68
N PHE A 84 -11.26 7.44 5.20
CA PHE A 84 -10.11 8.21 5.68
C PHE A 84 -10.00 9.54 4.95
N ASP A 85 -9.59 10.58 5.68
CA ASP A 85 -9.13 11.82 5.05
C ASP A 85 -7.87 11.55 4.21
N ARG A 86 -7.83 12.10 3.01
CA ARG A 86 -6.70 11.93 2.07
C ARG A 86 -6.23 13.26 1.51
N SER A 87 -6.59 14.36 2.15
CA SER A 87 -6.27 15.73 1.70
C SER A 87 -4.76 15.99 1.64
N ASN A 88 -3.97 15.34 2.50
CA ASN A 88 -2.51 15.47 2.55
C ASN A 88 -1.76 14.49 1.63
N LEU A 89 -2.47 13.72 0.79
CA LEU A 89 -1.83 12.73 -0.09
C LEU A 89 -0.76 13.33 -1.00
N GLY A 90 -1.00 14.53 -1.52
CA GLY A 90 -0.03 15.21 -2.37
C GLY A 90 1.32 15.47 -1.69
N GLN A 91 1.33 15.69 -0.37
CA GLN A 91 2.56 15.88 0.41
C GLN A 91 3.35 14.57 0.54
N LEU A 92 2.65 13.44 0.73
CA LEU A 92 3.27 12.11 0.85
C LEU A 92 3.82 11.59 -0.49
N LEU A 93 3.36 12.13 -1.61
CA LEU A 93 3.79 11.77 -2.96
C LEU A 93 4.91 12.68 -3.50
N LEU A 94 5.47 13.56 -2.68
CA LEU A 94 6.59 14.40 -3.10
C LEU A 94 7.82 13.54 -3.35
N LEU A 95 8.31 13.59 -4.58
CA LEU A 95 9.47 12.83 -5.00
C LEU A 95 10.75 13.49 -4.50
N ASN A 96 11.70 12.67 -4.09
CA ASN A 96 13.02 13.13 -3.67
C ASN A 96 13.89 13.39 -4.91
N PRO A 97 14.30 14.63 -5.18
CA PRO A 97 15.10 14.97 -6.35
C PRO A 97 16.46 14.27 -6.34
N ASP A 98 17.06 14.10 -5.16
CA ASP A 98 18.37 13.46 -5.03
C ASP A 98 18.31 11.96 -5.36
N TRP A 99 17.16 11.31 -5.14
CA TRP A 99 16.94 9.92 -5.55
C TRP A 99 16.98 9.79 -7.09
N PHE A 100 16.35 10.72 -7.80
CA PHE A 100 16.38 10.73 -9.27
C PHE A 100 17.79 10.95 -9.83
N ASP A 101 18.55 11.86 -9.24
CA ASP A 101 19.93 12.10 -9.66
C ASP A 101 20.81 10.87 -9.48
N GLN A 102 20.62 10.13 -8.39
CA GLN A 102 21.28 8.84 -8.18
C GLN A 102 20.83 7.79 -9.21
N ALA A 103 19.52 7.67 -9.46
CA ALA A 103 18.95 6.71 -10.42
C ALA A 103 19.40 6.97 -11.85
N LEU A 104 19.71 8.23 -12.21
CA LEU A 104 20.26 8.64 -13.50
C LEU A 104 21.80 8.52 -13.59
N ASN A 105 22.45 7.79 -12.67
CA ASN A 105 23.90 7.60 -12.62
C ASN A 105 24.72 8.89 -12.48
N ARG A 106 24.15 9.91 -11.84
CA ARG A 106 24.88 11.16 -11.53
C ARG A 106 25.71 11.09 -10.26
N GLY A 107 25.85 9.91 -9.69
CA GLY A 107 26.62 9.63 -8.49
C GLY A 107 25.74 9.20 -7.32
N TYR A 108 26.37 8.53 -6.32
CA TYR A 108 25.64 8.14 -5.11
C TYR A 108 25.48 9.34 -4.17
N THR A 109 24.24 9.75 -3.95
CA THR A 109 23.89 10.91 -3.11
C THR A 109 23.69 10.53 -1.63
N GLY A 110 23.70 9.24 -1.30
CA GLY A 110 23.40 8.75 0.05
C GLY A 110 21.91 8.67 0.38
N VAL A 111 21.06 9.10 -0.54
CA VAL A 111 19.59 9.09 -0.38
C VAL A 111 19.05 7.69 -0.61
N ARG A 112 18.19 7.22 0.29
CA ARG A 112 17.59 5.88 0.24
C ARG A 112 16.12 5.87 -0.13
N GLY A 113 15.42 7.00 0.07
CA GLY A 113 13.97 7.11 -0.15
C GLY A 113 13.64 7.71 -1.52
N GLN A 114 12.67 7.12 -2.21
CA GLN A 114 12.10 7.66 -3.44
C GLN A 114 11.27 8.91 -3.18
N HIS A 115 10.63 8.97 -2.02
CA HIS A 115 9.79 10.07 -1.59
C HIS A 115 10.45 10.86 -0.45
N ILE A 116 9.97 12.10 -0.24
CA ILE A 116 10.41 12.93 0.88
C ILE A 116 9.58 12.53 2.10
N HIS A 117 10.23 11.97 3.11
CA HIS A 117 9.59 11.61 4.37
C HIS A 117 9.70 12.73 5.39
N THR A 118 8.60 12.99 6.08
CA THR A 118 8.49 14.03 7.10
C THR A 118 7.80 13.50 8.35
N ALA A 119 7.83 14.26 9.44
CA ALA A 119 7.12 13.96 10.67
C ALA A 119 5.58 13.78 10.48
N ALA A 120 5.03 14.16 9.33
CA ALA A 120 3.62 13.91 8.99
C ALA A 120 3.27 12.42 8.84
N GLU A 121 4.29 11.56 8.68
CA GLU A 121 4.15 10.10 8.60
C GLU A 121 4.31 9.39 9.94
N ASP A 122 4.73 10.12 10.99
CA ASP A 122 4.98 9.56 12.30
C ASP A 122 3.68 9.34 13.09
N TRP A 123 3.80 8.51 14.12
CA TRP A 123 2.71 8.33 15.08
C TRP A 123 2.51 9.59 15.96
N PRO A 124 1.25 10.02 16.21
CA PRO A 124 -0.01 9.43 15.73
C PRO A 124 -0.31 9.74 14.28
N TYR A 125 -0.58 8.68 13.50
CA TYR A 125 -0.85 8.80 12.06
C TYR A 125 -2.06 9.68 11.76
N GLN A 126 -1.99 10.43 10.66
CA GLN A 126 -3.05 11.33 10.22
C GLN A 126 -3.32 11.21 8.72
N GLY A 127 -4.52 11.57 8.33
CA GLY A 127 -4.90 11.72 6.92
C GLY A 127 -4.62 10.47 6.08
N ALA A 128 -3.98 10.68 4.94
CA ALA A 128 -3.68 9.62 3.96
C ALA A 128 -2.76 8.52 4.49
N VAL A 129 -1.99 8.74 5.56
CA VAL A 129 -1.15 7.70 6.17
C VAL A 129 -2.01 6.55 6.68
N TRP A 130 -3.13 6.83 7.35
CA TRP A 130 -4.09 5.81 7.74
C TRP A 130 -4.65 5.05 6.56
N ALA A 131 -4.98 5.75 5.48
CA ALA A 131 -5.51 5.13 4.26
C ALA A 131 -4.50 4.16 3.63
N VAL A 132 -3.21 4.56 3.52
CA VAL A 132 -2.15 3.68 2.99
C VAL A 132 -1.95 2.47 3.88
N ARG A 133 -1.88 2.65 5.20
CA ARG A 133 -1.72 1.53 6.14
C ARG A 133 -2.90 0.58 6.11
N ALA A 134 -4.13 1.08 5.95
CA ALA A 134 -5.33 0.25 5.79
C ALA A 134 -5.29 -0.54 4.46
N ALA A 135 -4.83 0.08 3.37
CA ALA A 135 -4.62 -0.60 2.10
C ALA A 135 -3.59 -1.73 2.21
N ARG A 136 -2.45 -1.50 2.88
CA ARG A 136 -1.43 -2.51 3.15
C ARG A 136 -1.98 -3.69 3.96
N LEU A 137 -2.79 -3.41 4.99
CA LEU A 137 -3.43 -4.46 5.79
C LEU A 137 -4.37 -5.30 4.93
N LEU A 138 -5.23 -4.67 4.11
CA LEU A 138 -6.09 -5.40 3.19
C LEU A 138 -5.26 -6.30 2.26
N SER A 139 -4.20 -5.78 1.66
CA SER A 139 -3.32 -6.55 0.76
C SER A 139 -2.65 -7.75 1.44
N SER A 140 -2.41 -7.65 2.76
CA SER A 140 -1.83 -8.75 3.54
C SER A 140 -2.86 -9.84 3.90
N LEU A 141 -4.15 -9.57 3.72
CA LEU A 141 -5.25 -10.50 4.03
C LEU A 141 -5.83 -11.18 2.78
N LEU A 142 -5.49 -10.69 1.58
CA LEU A 142 -5.91 -11.25 0.29
C LEU A 142 -4.87 -12.23 -0.27
#